data_f120593f6a47a6ca482779e91600f28c
#
_entry.id   f120593f6a47a6ca482779e91600f28c
#
_cell.length_a   1.000
_cell.length_b   1.000
_cell.length_c   1.000
_cell.angle_alpha   90.00
_cell.angle_beta   90.00
_cell.angle_gamma   90.00
#
_symmetry.space_group_name_H-M   'P 1'
#
loop_
_entity.id
_entity.type
_entity.pdbx_description
1 polymer ?
#
loop_
_entity_poly.entity_id
_entity_poly.type
_entity_poly.pdbx_seq_one_letter_code
_entity_poly.pdbx_strand_id
1 'polypeptide(L)'
;MKKENMVIDAQGNYLIPGYLKTPDIAMFNRLQEAAHGLVKLITIAPETEGAEAFIRELSSKVHISVGHTCSDYDTARKAFELGADHVTHFFNAMPAFTHRAPGVFGAAFDEKHVMPEMICDGVHISPSAVRVVFSLFGKERMIMISDSMMATGMEDGNYSLGGLPVTVRGNLATLKDGTIAGSATNLMDCVRTIVKKMEIPLETAVRCATYNPAKAIGGDYFFKNVLRYSQYC
;
A
#
# COMPACT_ATOMS: atom_id res chain seq x y z
N MET A 1 -15.87 -21.67 -2.19
CA MET A 1 -16.05 -21.09 -3.55
C MET A 1 -15.50 -22.10 -4.56
N LYS A 2 -16.18 -22.28 -5.68
CA LYS A 2 -15.67 -23.16 -6.76
C LYS A 2 -14.53 -22.43 -7.47
N LYS A 3 -13.43 -23.13 -7.80
CA LYS A 3 -12.26 -22.61 -8.55
C LYS A 3 -12.63 -21.90 -9.87
N GLU A 4 -13.80 -22.21 -10.40
CA GLU A 4 -14.34 -21.70 -11.68
C GLU A 4 -14.62 -20.18 -11.69
N ASN A 5 -14.61 -19.53 -10.51
CA ASN A 5 -14.89 -18.10 -10.35
C ASN A 5 -13.65 -17.26 -9.96
N MET A 6 -12.45 -17.85 -10.06
CA MET A 6 -11.21 -17.15 -9.75
C MET A 6 -10.43 -16.92 -11.04
N VAL A 7 -10.10 -15.67 -11.31
CA VAL A 7 -9.17 -15.27 -12.37
C VAL A 7 -7.81 -15.01 -11.73
N ILE A 8 -6.76 -15.49 -12.35
CA ILE A 8 -5.39 -15.19 -11.96
C ILE A 8 -4.91 -14.08 -12.89
N ASP A 9 -4.47 -12.98 -12.35
CA ASP A 9 -3.86 -11.91 -13.14
C ASP A 9 -2.46 -12.30 -13.63
N ALA A 10 -1.85 -11.44 -14.45
CA ALA A 10 -0.52 -11.69 -15.02
C ALA A 10 0.59 -11.78 -13.96
N GLN A 11 0.33 -11.37 -12.71
CA GLN A 11 1.24 -11.43 -11.57
C GLN A 11 0.96 -12.61 -10.65
N GLY A 12 -0.03 -13.46 -10.97
CA GLY A 12 -0.41 -14.61 -10.17
C GLY A 12 -1.36 -14.30 -9.01
N ASN A 13 -1.92 -13.09 -8.93
CA ASN A 13 -2.89 -12.75 -7.89
C ASN A 13 -4.26 -13.35 -8.20
N TYR A 14 -4.95 -13.82 -7.17
CA TYR A 14 -6.31 -14.32 -7.30
C TYR A 14 -7.31 -13.17 -7.28
N LEU A 15 -8.03 -13.01 -8.38
CA LEU A 15 -9.13 -12.08 -8.52
C LEU A 15 -10.46 -12.83 -8.45
N ILE A 16 -11.43 -12.28 -7.74
CA ILE A 16 -12.79 -12.80 -7.70
C ILE A 16 -13.65 -11.91 -8.63
N PRO A 17 -13.96 -12.34 -9.86
CA PRO A 17 -14.58 -11.46 -10.86
C PRO A 17 -15.85 -10.77 -10.39
N GLY A 18 -16.65 -11.41 -9.55
CA GLY A 18 -17.88 -10.83 -9.00
C GLY A 18 -17.68 -9.63 -8.06
N TYR A 19 -16.46 -9.37 -7.63
CA TYR A 19 -16.10 -8.23 -6.77
C TYR A 19 -15.29 -7.15 -7.51
N LEU A 20 -14.83 -7.45 -8.72
CA LEU A 20 -14.20 -6.44 -9.57
C LEU A 20 -15.28 -5.48 -10.07
N LYS A 21 -15.07 -4.21 -9.81
CA LYS A 21 -16.00 -3.15 -10.24
C LYS A 21 -15.23 -2.02 -10.89
N THR A 22 -15.83 -1.41 -11.89
CA THR A 22 -15.37 -0.13 -12.39
C THR A 22 -15.46 0.93 -11.30
N PRO A 23 -14.54 1.88 -11.23
CA PRO A 23 -14.61 2.99 -10.31
C PRO A 23 -15.93 3.76 -10.43
N ASP A 24 -16.61 3.96 -9.30
CA ASP A 24 -17.95 4.56 -9.24
C ASP A 24 -17.95 5.76 -8.28
N ILE A 25 -17.99 6.96 -8.83
CA ILE A 25 -18.01 8.22 -8.08
C ILE A 25 -19.26 8.32 -7.17
N ALA A 26 -20.40 7.84 -7.64
CA ALA A 26 -21.63 7.87 -6.84
C ALA A 26 -21.52 6.93 -5.62
N MET A 27 -20.91 5.76 -5.80
CA MET A 27 -20.62 4.83 -4.70
C MET A 27 -19.63 5.48 -3.72
N PHE A 28 -18.55 6.10 -4.20
CA PHE A 28 -17.61 6.81 -3.35
C PHE A 28 -18.30 7.89 -2.51
N ASN A 29 -19.14 8.73 -3.13
CA ASN A 29 -19.85 9.80 -2.44
C ASN A 29 -20.76 9.25 -1.33
N ARG A 30 -21.48 8.14 -1.55
CA ARG A 30 -22.27 7.48 -0.51
C ARG A 30 -21.41 6.95 0.65
N LEU A 31 -20.23 6.36 0.34
CA LEU A 31 -19.30 5.87 1.36
C LEU A 31 -18.70 7.03 2.16
N GLN A 32 -18.34 8.12 1.49
CA GLN A 32 -17.79 9.31 2.13
C GLN A 32 -18.82 10.00 3.04
N GLU A 33 -20.08 10.07 2.62
CA GLU A 33 -21.18 10.55 3.45
C GLU A 33 -21.40 9.66 4.68
N ALA A 34 -21.49 8.34 4.49
CA ALA A 34 -21.62 7.37 5.58
C ALA A 34 -20.43 7.41 6.56
N ALA A 35 -19.25 7.69 6.06
CA ALA A 35 -18.03 7.87 6.86
C ALA A 35 -17.86 9.29 7.41
N HIS A 36 -18.84 10.19 7.27
CA HIS A 36 -18.76 11.57 7.73
C HIS A 36 -17.49 12.32 7.27
N GLY A 37 -17.05 12.07 6.01
CA GLY A 37 -15.84 12.71 5.47
C GLY A 37 -14.51 12.10 5.92
N LEU A 38 -14.53 10.93 6.55
CA LEU A 38 -13.35 10.28 7.13
C LEU A 38 -12.61 9.35 6.15
N VAL A 39 -13.13 9.08 4.95
CA VAL A 39 -12.36 8.40 3.91
C VAL A 39 -11.27 9.36 3.43
N LYS A 40 -10.01 9.01 3.68
CA LYS A 40 -8.84 9.85 3.35
C LYS A 40 -8.01 9.32 2.20
N LEU A 41 -8.07 8.02 1.93
CA LEU A 41 -7.30 7.37 0.88
C LEU A 41 -8.11 6.23 0.25
N ILE A 42 -7.97 6.05 -1.07
CA ILE A 42 -8.58 4.97 -1.85
C ILE A 42 -7.53 4.34 -2.73
N THR A 43 -7.51 3.01 -2.80
CA THR A 43 -6.68 2.28 -3.76
C THR A 43 -7.45 2.01 -5.05
N ILE A 44 -6.79 2.20 -6.19
CA ILE A 44 -7.36 1.97 -7.52
C ILE A 44 -6.32 1.34 -8.44
N ALA A 45 -6.77 0.48 -9.36
CA ALA A 45 -6.00 -0.01 -10.50
C ALA A 45 -6.24 0.91 -11.69
N PRO A 46 -5.26 1.72 -12.11
CA PRO A 46 -5.47 2.80 -13.08
C PRO A 46 -5.76 2.32 -14.52
N GLU A 47 -5.45 1.07 -14.84
CA GLU A 47 -5.81 0.42 -16.11
C GLU A 47 -7.31 0.07 -16.21
N THR A 48 -8.05 0.17 -15.13
CA THR A 48 -9.49 -0.15 -15.11
C THR A 48 -10.28 0.91 -15.86
N GLU A 49 -11.26 0.48 -16.65
CA GLU A 49 -12.16 1.39 -17.36
C GLU A 49 -12.78 2.42 -16.42
N GLY A 50 -12.75 3.70 -16.77
CA GLY A 50 -13.23 4.81 -15.94
C GLY A 50 -12.28 5.31 -14.87
N ALA A 51 -11.13 4.66 -14.64
CA ALA A 51 -10.17 5.05 -13.59
C ALA A 51 -9.62 6.47 -13.80
N GLU A 52 -9.30 6.87 -15.03
CA GLU A 52 -8.82 8.23 -15.30
C GLU A 52 -9.84 9.30 -14.91
N ALA A 53 -11.10 9.11 -15.26
CA ALA A 53 -12.17 10.04 -14.90
C ALA A 53 -12.37 10.11 -13.40
N PHE A 54 -12.31 8.95 -12.72
CA PHE A 54 -12.41 8.84 -11.27
C PHE A 54 -11.25 9.57 -10.56
N ILE A 55 -10.01 9.35 -10.99
CA ILE A 55 -8.83 10.02 -10.42
C ILE A 55 -8.95 11.54 -10.61
N ARG A 56 -9.26 12.00 -11.82
CA ARG A 56 -9.39 13.42 -12.15
C ARG A 56 -10.45 14.13 -11.30
N GLU A 57 -11.58 13.50 -11.06
CA GLU A 57 -12.69 14.06 -10.29
C GLU A 57 -12.40 14.08 -8.78
N LEU A 58 -11.72 13.05 -8.26
CA LEU A 58 -11.64 12.83 -6.82
C LEU A 58 -10.28 13.16 -6.19
N SER A 59 -9.21 13.32 -6.96
CA SER A 59 -7.87 13.58 -6.41
C SER A 59 -7.75 14.87 -5.59
N SER A 60 -8.64 15.84 -5.80
CA SER A 60 -8.73 17.05 -4.98
C SER A 60 -9.51 16.85 -3.66
N LYS A 61 -10.20 15.72 -3.50
CA LYS A 61 -11.11 15.44 -2.37
C LYS A 61 -10.59 14.33 -1.46
N VAL A 62 -9.82 13.39 -2.02
CA VAL A 62 -9.30 12.20 -1.35
C VAL A 62 -7.97 11.80 -1.97
N HIS A 63 -7.04 11.27 -1.18
CA HIS A 63 -5.80 10.71 -1.71
C HIS A 63 -6.09 9.44 -2.51
N ILE A 64 -5.39 9.27 -3.63
CA ILE A 64 -5.57 8.12 -4.50
C ILE A 64 -4.26 7.36 -4.59
N SER A 65 -4.32 6.09 -4.20
CA SER A 65 -3.20 5.16 -4.24
C SER A 65 -3.33 4.22 -5.43
N VAL A 66 -2.27 4.07 -6.20
CA VAL A 66 -2.18 3.07 -7.25
C VAL A 66 -1.79 1.74 -6.63
N GLY A 67 -2.59 0.70 -6.84
CA GLY A 67 -2.29 -0.63 -6.28
C GLY A 67 -3.20 -1.72 -6.84
N HIS A 68 -2.81 -3.01 -6.59
CA HIS A 68 -3.50 -4.16 -7.17
C HIS A 68 -3.66 -4.03 -8.70
N THR A 69 -2.59 -3.72 -9.38
CA THR A 69 -2.60 -3.22 -10.75
C THR A 69 -1.67 -4.02 -11.66
N CYS A 70 -2.06 -4.13 -12.93
CA CYS A 70 -1.22 -4.63 -14.01
C CYS A 70 -0.63 -3.50 -14.86
N SER A 71 -0.70 -2.25 -14.40
CA SER A 71 -0.28 -1.07 -15.16
C SER A 71 1.17 -1.15 -15.59
N ASP A 72 1.40 -0.73 -16.81
CA ASP A 72 2.72 -0.36 -17.30
C ASP A 72 3.14 1.03 -16.78
N TYR A 73 4.31 1.48 -17.22
CA TYR A 73 4.86 2.77 -16.83
C TYR A 73 3.97 3.95 -17.25
N ASP A 74 3.49 3.94 -18.51
CA ASP A 74 2.74 5.08 -19.07
C ASP A 74 1.37 5.22 -18.40
N THR A 75 0.69 4.11 -18.16
CA THR A 75 -0.61 4.07 -17.46
C THR A 75 -0.48 4.55 -16.01
N ALA A 76 0.54 4.06 -15.29
CA ALA A 76 0.79 4.46 -13.91
C ALA A 76 1.18 5.95 -13.83
N ARG A 77 2.08 6.41 -14.71
CA ARG A 77 2.48 7.80 -14.77
C ARG A 77 1.31 8.73 -15.05
N LYS A 78 0.45 8.34 -15.99
CA LYS A 78 -0.79 9.08 -16.27
C LYS A 78 -1.67 9.23 -15.06
N ALA A 79 -1.82 8.17 -14.24
CA ALA A 79 -2.59 8.25 -12.99
C ALA A 79 -1.98 9.27 -12.01
N PHE A 80 -0.65 9.31 -11.88
CA PHE A 80 0.03 10.28 -11.03
C PHE A 80 -0.09 11.71 -11.56
N GLU A 81 0.04 11.92 -12.87
CA GLU A 81 -0.22 13.23 -13.51
C GLU A 81 -1.66 13.72 -13.29
N LEU A 82 -2.62 12.82 -13.14
CA LEU A 82 -4.03 13.13 -12.87
C LEU A 82 -4.30 13.40 -11.38
N GLY A 83 -3.31 13.18 -10.52
CA GLY A 83 -3.37 13.51 -9.10
C GLY A 83 -3.40 12.31 -8.15
N ALA A 84 -3.18 11.08 -8.62
CA ALA A 84 -2.84 9.98 -7.70
C ALA A 84 -1.48 10.29 -7.05
N ASP A 85 -1.35 10.05 -5.75
CA ASP A 85 -0.21 10.50 -4.97
C ASP A 85 0.40 9.43 -4.06
N HIS A 86 -0.13 8.19 -4.11
CA HIS A 86 0.36 7.05 -3.33
C HIS A 86 0.53 5.81 -4.20
N VAL A 87 1.32 4.85 -3.70
CA VAL A 87 1.35 3.47 -4.21
C VAL A 87 1.15 2.51 -3.05
N THR A 88 0.11 1.69 -3.14
CA THR A 88 -0.27 0.70 -2.12
C THR A 88 0.73 -0.45 -2.10
N HIS A 89 1.17 -0.89 -0.91
CA HIS A 89 2.07 -2.02 -0.63
C HIS A 89 3.10 -2.28 -1.75
N PHE A 90 3.90 -1.27 -2.00
CA PHE A 90 4.89 -1.17 -3.07
C PHE A 90 5.64 -2.48 -3.34
N PHE A 91 5.79 -2.89 -4.59
CA PHE A 91 6.21 -4.18 -5.13
C PHE A 91 5.17 -5.29 -5.09
N ASN A 92 4.19 -5.25 -4.20
CA ASN A 92 3.22 -6.33 -4.07
C ASN A 92 2.03 -6.07 -5.00
N ALA A 93 1.48 -7.12 -5.59
CA ALA A 93 0.34 -7.06 -6.52
C ALA A 93 0.50 -6.00 -7.63
N MET A 94 1.71 -5.93 -8.24
CA MET A 94 2.03 -5.07 -9.37
C MET A 94 3.13 -5.70 -10.24
N PRO A 95 3.30 -5.30 -11.52
CA PRO A 95 4.37 -5.79 -12.38
C PRO A 95 5.75 -5.50 -11.80
N ALA A 96 6.67 -6.45 -12.00
CA ALA A 96 8.05 -6.30 -11.53
C ALA A 96 8.78 -5.16 -12.27
N PHE A 97 9.60 -4.41 -11.53
CA PHE A 97 10.52 -3.44 -12.12
C PHE A 97 11.59 -4.13 -12.95
N THR A 98 11.72 -3.77 -14.21
CA THR A 98 12.81 -4.21 -15.07
C THR A 98 13.41 -3.03 -15.83
N HIS A 99 14.62 -3.20 -16.37
CA HIS A 99 15.34 -2.14 -17.08
C HIS A 99 14.69 -1.69 -18.40
N ARG A 100 13.72 -2.43 -18.94
CA ARG A 100 12.96 -2.10 -20.16
C ARG A 100 11.46 -1.91 -19.90
N ALA A 101 10.97 -2.36 -18.74
CA ALA A 101 9.59 -2.18 -18.32
C ALA A 101 9.62 -1.73 -16.85
N PRO A 102 9.81 -0.43 -16.58
CA PRO A 102 9.94 0.08 -15.22
C PRO A 102 8.63 0.10 -14.44
N GLY A 103 7.49 -0.03 -15.12
CA GLY A 103 6.16 -0.17 -14.51
C GLY A 103 5.82 0.92 -13.50
N VAL A 104 4.99 0.58 -12.54
CA VAL A 104 4.57 1.47 -11.45
C VAL A 104 5.76 2.00 -10.64
N PHE A 105 6.81 1.17 -10.44
CA PHE A 105 8.00 1.59 -9.73
C PHE A 105 8.68 2.79 -10.39
N GLY A 106 8.95 2.70 -11.69
CA GLY A 106 9.61 3.77 -12.45
C GLY A 106 8.76 5.03 -12.49
N ALA A 107 7.46 4.90 -12.75
CA ALA A 107 6.53 6.01 -12.75
C ALA A 107 6.49 6.73 -11.39
N ALA A 108 6.39 5.99 -10.28
CA ALA A 108 6.41 6.54 -8.93
C ALA A 108 7.75 7.20 -8.58
N PHE A 109 8.87 6.68 -9.12
CA PHE A 109 10.19 7.29 -8.90
C PHE A 109 10.31 8.64 -9.62
N ASP A 110 9.82 8.74 -10.85
CA ASP A 110 9.89 9.96 -11.65
C ASP A 110 8.94 11.06 -11.13
N GLU A 111 7.75 10.70 -10.65
CA GLU A 111 6.78 11.61 -10.07
C GLU A 111 7.06 11.87 -8.58
N LYS A 112 7.72 13.00 -8.29
CA LYS A 112 8.31 13.29 -6.96
C LYS A 112 7.29 13.50 -5.83
N HIS A 113 6.04 13.77 -6.16
CA HIS A 113 4.96 13.92 -5.16
C HIS A 113 4.42 12.57 -4.67
N VAL A 114 4.67 11.48 -5.39
CA VAL A 114 4.14 10.15 -5.06
C VAL A 114 4.84 9.55 -3.86
N MET A 115 4.06 9.04 -2.90
CA MET A 115 4.52 8.41 -1.67
C MET A 115 4.25 6.89 -1.71
N PRO A 116 5.29 6.04 -1.87
CA PRO A 116 5.11 4.60 -1.81
C PRO A 116 4.89 4.11 -0.37
N GLU A 117 3.90 3.24 -0.19
CA GLU A 117 3.62 2.53 1.05
C GLU A 117 4.29 1.16 1.01
N MET A 118 5.07 0.79 2.02
CA MET A 118 5.90 -0.42 1.96
C MET A 118 5.73 -1.28 3.21
N ILE A 119 5.53 -2.58 3.01
CA ILE A 119 5.50 -3.59 4.06
C ILE A 119 6.95 -3.98 4.41
N CYS A 120 7.39 -3.63 5.61
CA CYS A 120 8.78 -3.83 6.04
C CYS A 120 8.94 -4.99 7.03
N ASP A 121 8.19 -6.06 6.87
CA ASP A 121 8.17 -7.22 7.77
C ASP A 121 9.31 -8.22 7.53
N GLY A 122 10.05 -8.07 6.40
CA GLY A 122 11.12 -8.99 5.99
C GLY A 122 10.62 -10.28 5.36
N VAL A 123 9.32 -10.38 5.07
CA VAL A 123 8.67 -11.47 4.35
C VAL A 123 8.27 -11.02 2.95
N HIS A 124 7.53 -9.93 2.84
CA HIS A 124 7.02 -9.39 1.57
C HIS A 124 8.13 -8.83 0.68
N ILE A 125 9.13 -8.19 1.28
CA ILE A 125 10.19 -7.51 0.54
C ILE A 125 11.54 -7.87 1.19
N SER A 126 12.52 -8.26 0.35
CA SER A 126 13.86 -8.56 0.84
C SER A 126 14.56 -7.32 1.42
N PRO A 127 15.42 -7.48 2.45
CA PRO A 127 16.14 -6.37 3.05
C PRO A 127 16.94 -5.52 2.05
N SER A 128 17.51 -6.15 1.04
CA SER A 128 18.27 -5.44 -0.01
C SER A 128 17.36 -4.54 -0.84
N ALA A 129 16.19 -5.02 -1.27
CA ALA A 129 15.23 -4.23 -2.03
C ALA A 129 14.69 -3.06 -1.20
N VAL A 130 14.42 -3.26 0.09
CA VAL A 130 14.02 -2.17 0.99
C VAL A 130 15.10 -1.07 1.03
N ARG A 131 16.38 -1.41 1.22
CA ARG A 131 17.47 -0.40 1.22
C ARG A 131 17.58 0.35 -0.10
N VAL A 132 17.43 -0.34 -1.24
CA VAL A 132 17.42 0.31 -2.57
C VAL A 132 16.29 1.32 -2.67
N VAL A 133 15.07 0.96 -2.26
CA VAL A 133 13.92 1.88 -2.31
C VAL A 133 14.16 3.10 -1.40
N PHE A 134 14.64 2.91 -0.17
CA PHE A 134 14.97 4.03 0.71
C PHE A 134 16.04 4.95 0.12
N SER A 135 17.04 4.39 -0.58
CA SER A 135 18.08 5.18 -1.25
C SER A 135 17.55 6.00 -2.41
N LEU A 136 16.58 5.49 -3.15
CA LEU A 136 16.00 6.12 -4.34
C LEU A 136 14.92 7.15 -3.99
N PHE A 137 14.01 6.81 -3.07
CA PHE A 137 12.86 7.66 -2.73
C PHE A 137 13.12 8.61 -1.57
N GLY A 138 14.09 8.28 -0.73
CA GLY A 138 14.43 9.07 0.47
C GLY A 138 13.39 8.92 1.59
N LYS A 139 13.82 9.22 2.81
CA LYS A 139 13.01 9.06 4.03
C LYS A 139 11.74 9.92 4.07
N GLU A 140 11.70 10.98 3.28
CA GLU A 140 10.57 11.95 3.30
C GLU A 140 9.34 11.45 2.55
N ARG A 141 9.54 10.54 1.57
CA ARG A 141 8.48 10.01 0.71
C ARG A 141 7.98 8.64 1.17
N MET A 142 8.79 7.88 1.93
CA MET A 142 8.43 6.52 2.33
C MET A 142 7.38 6.49 3.42
N ILE A 143 6.34 5.65 3.23
CA ILE A 143 5.36 5.31 4.24
C ILE A 143 5.54 3.84 4.60
N MET A 144 5.63 3.52 5.89
CA MET A 144 5.65 2.14 6.37
C MET A 144 4.24 1.72 6.75
N ILE A 145 3.82 0.60 6.20
CA ILE A 145 2.57 -0.07 6.52
C ILE A 145 2.84 -1.50 7.00
N SER A 146 1.89 -2.11 7.67
CA SER A 146 1.95 -3.51 8.06
C SER A 146 1.13 -4.41 7.16
N ASP A 147 0.09 -3.89 6.53
CA ASP A 147 -0.91 -4.65 5.77
C ASP A 147 -1.46 -5.84 6.58
N SER A 148 -1.66 -5.61 7.88
CA SER A 148 -2.04 -6.63 8.85
C SER A 148 -3.41 -7.22 8.54
N MET A 149 -3.47 -8.54 8.49
CA MET A 149 -4.73 -9.28 8.38
C MET A 149 -5.30 -9.64 9.76
N MET A 150 -6.52 -10.23 9.78
CA MET A 150 -7.24 -10.58 11.01
C MET A 150 -6.50 -11.53 11.94
N ALA A 151 -5.51 -12.30 11.44
CA ALA A 151 -4.72 -13.22 12.24
C ALA A 151 -3.47 -12.59 12.87
N THR A 152 -3.23 -11.29 12.67
CA THR A 152 -2.09 -10.60 13.27
C THR A 152 -2.18 -10.64 14.80
N GLY A 153 -1.13 -11.17 15.45
CA GLY A 153 -1.08 -11.35 16.89
C GLY A 153 -1.80 -12.61 17.40
N MET A 154 -2.34 -13.43 16.52
CA MET A 154 -2.91 -14.73 16.86
C MET A 154 -1.84 -15.83 16.81
N GLU A 155 -2.17 -17.01 17.33
CA GLU A 155 -1.31 -18.19 17.24
C GLU A 155 -1.23 -18.74 15.80
N ASP A 156 -0.21 -19.56 15.53
CA ASP A 156 -0.11 -20.29 14.26
C ASP A 156 -1.38 -21.13 14.00
N GLY A 157 -1.91 -21.05 12.80
CA GLY A 157 -3.18 -21.73 12.51
C GLY A 157 -3.75 -21.39 11.13
N ASN A 158 -5.00 -21.84 10.94
CA ASN A 158 -5.76 -21.58 9.72
C ASN A 158 -6.80 -20.48 9.96
N TYR A 159 -6.78 -19.50 9.08
CA TYR A 159 -7.61 -18.30 9.12
C TYR A 159 -8.27 -18.04 7.77
N SER A 160 -8.87 -16.88 7.60
CA SER A 160 -9.49 -16.46 6.34
C SER A 160 -9.11 -15.02 6.00
N LEU A 161 -8.89 -14.75 4.74
CA LEU A 161 -8.73 -13.39 4.20
C LEU A 161 -9.62 -13.25 2.96
N GLY A 162 -10.59 -12.33 3.01
CA GLY A 162 -11.54 -12.13 1.90
C GLY A 162 -12.32 -13.40 1.52
N GLY A 163 -12.55 -14.33 2.47
CA GLY A 163 -13.21 -15.61 2.21
C GLY A 163 -12.27 -16.71 1.67
N LEU A 164 -10.98 -16.41 1.46
CA LEU A 164 -9.96 -17.38 1.08
C LEU A 164 -9.31 -17.99 2.32
N PRO A 165 -9.08 -19.31 2.37
CA PRO A 165 -8.38 -19.96 3.48
C PRO A 165 -6.89 -19.59 3.44
N VAL A 166 -6.37 -19.13 4.59
CA VAL A 166 -4.98 -18.73 4.78
C VAL A 166 -4.38 -19.54 5.93
N THR A 167 -3.15 -20.02 5.76
CA THR A 167 -2.37 -20.65 6.83
C THR A 167 -1.32 -19.67 7.33
N VAL A 168 -1.29 -19.42 8.65
CA VAL A 168 -0.30 -18.57 9.31
C VAL A 168 0.71 -19.43 10.06
N ARG A 169 2.00 -19.13 9.86
CA ARG A 169 3.13 -19.70 10.59
C ARG A 169 4.13 -18.58 10.92
N GLY A 170 4.23 -18.24 12.18
CA GLY A 170 5.01 -17.08 12.62
C GLY A 170 4.45 -15.79 12.01
N ASN A 171 5.26 -15.07 11.24
CA ASN A 171 4.86 -13.85 10.54
C ASN A 171 4.49 -14.07 9.05
N LEU A 172 4.47 -15.31 8.58
CA LEU A 172 4.14 -15.69 7.22
C LEU A 172 2.70 -16.17 7.12
N ALA A 173 1.89 -15.50 6.30
CA ALA A 173 0.53 -15.89 5.95
C ALA A 173 0.48 -16.30 4.47
N THR A 174 -0.01 -17.50 4.17
CA THR A 174 -0.03 -18.02 2.79
C THR A 174 -1.36 -18.67 2.42
N LEU A 175 -1.71 -18.56 1.15
CA LEU A 175 -2.73 -19.39 0.51
C LEU A 175 -2.21 -20.82 0.33
N LYS A 176 -3.09 -21.74 -0.11
CA LYS A 176 -2.74 -23.17 -0.35
C LYS A 176 -1.64 -23.38 -1.38
N ASP A 177 -1.48 -22.49 -2.33
CA ASP A 177 -0.47 -22.53 -3.40
C ASP A 177 0.85 -21.86 -3.01
N GLY A 178 0.97 -21.37 -1.77
CA GLY A 178 2.16 -20.67 -1.27
C GLY A 178 2.18 -19.18 -1.51
N THR A 179 1.19 -18.61 -2.19
CA THR A 179 1.08 -17.14 -2.38
C THR A 179 0.95 -16.46 -1.04
N ILE A 180 1.73 -15.40 -0.79
CA ILE A 180 1.62 -14.58 0.42
C ILE A 180 0.29 -13.82 0.37
N ALA A 181 -0.46 -13.85 1.46
CA ALA A 181 -1.82 -13.31 1.54
C ALA A 181 -2.01 -12.44 2.78
N GLY A 182 -1.71 -11.15 2.63
CA GLY A 182 -1.68 -10.21 3.74
C GLY A 182 -0.53 -10.47 4.72
N SER A 183 -0.39 -9.62 5.71
CA SER A 183 0.66 -9.74 6.72
C SER A 183 0.12 -10.24 8.06
N ALA A 184 0.84 -11.15 8.71
CA ALA A 184 0.62 -11.51 10.10
C ALA A 184 1.45 -10.64 11.08
N THR A 185 2.15 -9.61 10.56
CA THR A 185 3.06 -8.75 11.31
C THR A 185 2.38 -7.41 11.63
N ASN A 186 2.52 -6.93 12.86
CA ASN A 186 2.07 -5.58 13.23
C ASN A 186 3.10 -4.50 12.86
N LEU A 187 2.68 -3.24 12.84
CA LEU A 187 3.53 -2.12 12.44
C LEU A 187 4.77 -1.96 13.34
N MET A 188 4.67 -2.22 14.64
CA MET A 188 5.82 -2.11 15.56
C MET A 188 6.89 -3.17 15.24
N ASP A 189 6.48 -4.37 14.82
CA ASP A 189 7.43 -5.41 14.39
C ASP A 189 8.05 -5.09 13.03
N CYS A 190 7.33 -4.42 12.13
CA CYS A 190 7.92 -3.82 10.92
C CYS A 190 9.01 -2.80 11.29
N VAL A 191 8.75 -1.88 12.24
CA VAL A 191 9.76 -0.92 12.74
C VAL A 191 10.99 -1.64 13.32
N ARG A 192 10.78 -2.67 14.14
CA ARG A 192 11.89 -3.47 14.69
C ARG A 192 12.70 -4.18 13.60
N THR A 193 12.01 -4.73 12.61
CA THR A 193 12.62 -5.48 11.52
C THR A 193 13.47 -4.58 10.63
N ILE A 194 12.95 -3.42 10.23
CA ILE A 194 13.67 -2.49 9.36
C ILE A 194 14.94 -1.94 10.01
N VAL A 195 14.89 -1.69 11.33
CA VAL A 195 16.07 -1.22 12.09
C VAL A 195 17.07 -2.35 12.29
N LYS A 196 16.63 -3.53 12.74
CA LYS A 196 17.54 -4.61 13.16
C LYS A 196 18.10 -5.44 12.00
N LYS A 197 17.30 -5.60 10.92
CA LYS A 197 17.65 -6.49 9.79
C LYS A 197 17.92 -5.75 8.48
N MET A 198 17.47 -4.51 8.35
CA MET A 198 17.59 -3.74 7.11
C MET A 198 18.48 -2.50 7.24
N GLU A 199 19.04 -2.28 8.45
CA GLU A 199 20.03 -1.21 8.73
C GLU A 199 19.50 0.20 8.48
N ILE A 200 18.19 0.40 8.53
CA ILE A 200 17.59 1.73 8.42
C ILE A 200 17.61 2.40 9.82
N PRO A 201 18.08 3.64 9.93
CA PRO A 201 18.14 4.35 11.22
C PRO A 201 16.77 4.40 11.92
N LEU A 202 16.75 4.23 13.24
CA LEU A 202 15.53 4.24 14.06
C LEU A 202 14.67 5.49 13.83
N GLU A 203 15.30 6.66 13.77
CA GLU A 203 14.61 7.93 13.49
C GLU A 203 13.85 7.87 12.15
N THR A 204 14.50 7.34 11.11
CA THR A 204 13.88 7.15 9.79
C THR A 204 12.72 6.16 9.84
N ALA A 205 12.90 5.02 10.51
CA ALA A 205 11.85 4.01 10.67
C ALA A 205 10.62 4.57 11.39
N VAL A 206 10.83 5.27 12.51
CA VAL A 206 9.75 5.93 13.26
C VAL A 206 9.06 6.99 12.41
N ARG A 207 9.82 7.83 11.71
CA ARG A 207 9.26 8.85 10.81
C ARG A 207 8.34 8.23 9.75
N CYS A 208 8.78 7.16 9.09
CA CYS A 208 8.01 6.48 8.04
C CYS A 208 6.77 5.75 8.57
N ALA A 209 6.77 5.35 9.85
CA ALA A 209 5.64 4.68 10.50
C ALA A 209 4.64 5.65 11.17
N THR A 210 4.98 6.94 11.33
CA THR A 210 4.17 7.89 12.10
C THR A 210 3.96 9.22 11.37
N TYR A 211 5.00 10.03 11.24
CA TYR A 211 4.90 11.38 10.68
C TYR A 211 4.52 11.37 9.19
N ASN A 212 5.17 10.55 8.39
CA ASN A 212 4.91 10.51 6.96
C ASN A 212 3.47 10.07 6.63
N PRO A 213 2.93 8.96 7.17
CA PRO A 213 1.53 8.60 6.93
C PRO A 213 0.55 9.65 7.46
N ALA A 214 0.80 10.25 8.61
CA ALA A 214 -0.04 11.33 9.11
C ALA A 214 -0.02 12.56 8.20
N LYS A 215 1.16 12.97 7.73
CA LYS A 215 1.32 14.07 6.78
C LYS A 215 0.60 13.76 5.46
N ALA A 216 0.72 12.54 4.96
CA ALA A 216 0.14 12.09 3.71
C ALA A 216 -1.39 12.26 3.67
N ILE A 217 -2.08 12.07 4.79
CA ILE A 217 -3.54 12.21 4.88
C ILE A 217 -3.99 13.53 5.53
N GLY A 218 -3.10 14.52 5.66
CA GLY A 218 -3.39 15.81 6.26
C GLY A 218 -3.51 15.81 7.79
N GLY A 219 -3.03 14.75 8.46
CA GLY A 219 -3.07 14.58 9.91
C GLY A 219 -1.85 15.10 10.68
N ASP A 220 -0.86 15.67 10.00
CA ASP A 220 0.39 16.15 10.59
C ASP A 220 0.22 17.33 11.57
N TYR A 221 -0.95 17.96 11.58
CA TYR A 221 -1.32 19.00 12.55
C TYR A 221 -1.14 18.53 14.01
N PHE A 222 -1.42 17.28 14.32
CA PHE A 222 -1.22 16.72 15.65
C PHE A 222 0.25 16.77 16.07
N PHE A 223 1.17 16.38 15.19
CA PHE A 223 2.61 16.39 15.48
C PHE A 223 3.17 17.79 15.62
N LYS A 224 2.71 18.75 14.82
CA LYS A 224 3.11 20.15 14.92
C LYS A 224 2.73 20.78 16.27
N ASN A 225 1.57 20.39 16.82
CA ASN A 225 1.10 20.90 18.09
C ASN A 225 1.77 20.20 19.29
N VAL A 226 1.96 18.90 19.27
CA VAL A 226 2.69 18.16 20.33
C VAL A 226 4.12 18.71 20.48
N LEU A 227 4.84 18.96 19.38
CA LEU A 227 6.17 19.56 19.42
C LEU A 227 6.17 21.00 19.94
N ARG A 228 5.13 21.79 19.70
CA ARG A 228 4.99 23.13 20.29
C ARG A 228 4.83 23.07 21.81
N TYR A 229 4.07 22.12 22.34
CA TYR A 229 3.86 21.99 23.79
C TYR A 229 5.09 21.44 24.52
N SER A 230 5.91 20.58 23.87
CA SER A 230 7.13 20.04 24.48
C SER A 230 8.27 21.06 24.63
N GLN A 231 8.16 22.25 24.02
CA GLN A 231 9.10 23.36 24.21
C GLN A 231 8.81 24.19 25.48
N TYR A 232 7.72 23.90 26.19
CA TYR A 232 7.31 24.60 27.41
C TYR A 232 7.34 23.71 28.67
N CYS A 233 7.94 22.49 28.59
CA CYS A 233 8.14 21.60 29.75
C CYS A 233 9.58 21.54 30.18
#